data_17b23cad56f8095de949a6230f59d2a1
#
_entry.id   17b23cad56f8095de949a6230f59d2a1
#
_cell.length_a   1.000
_cell.length_b   1.000
_cell.length_c   1.000
_cell.angle_alpha   90.00
_cell.angle_beta   90.00
_cell.angle_gamma   90.00
#
_symmetry.space_group_name_H-M   'P 1'
#
loop_
_entity.id
_entity.type
_entity.pdbx_description
1 polymer ?
#
loop_
_entity_poly.entity_id
_entity_poly.type
_entity_poly.pdbx_seq_one_letter_code
_entity_poly.pdbx_strand_id
1 'polypeptide(L)'
;MPFLVKSKTMPSFVKLKLRRDSLQAPLIAIVALLSAWFIALIILPQCKPAIASARQNLPSIAIDWSPNNDPRKNYNASKVALIIEPEPLPLLVPLILHMIGVVPPDWRFVFIGSKKSVWTVGRAFGIQVQQGLGKIEMMQLPQPWKIRSREDRSRLLTDTRFYDEFLPGVEWLLMFSSDSILCANSELSLNDWLDYTWAGATDNRENKNLAVYGDLSLRRVSTIKQILSFQSRYNDSAADDSWFGPRLEVLPDAKLAMTSDRPFAVQNNITSQPMGYNLRAHGDQVDKEVWKFPEARKEALKYCPEMHIILNMKLERERCPGDNRMGQIVASTTTAEAASTTS
;
A
#
# COMPACT_ATOMS: atom_id res chain seq x y z
N MET A 1 -48.97 14.75 -44.15
CA MET A 1 -49.67 14.97 -42.88
C MET A 1 -48.72 15.74 -41.97
N PRO A 2 -49.04 16.98 -41.65
CA PRO A 2 -48.18 17.80 -40.78
C PRO A 2 -48.65 17.74 -39.33
N PHE A 3 -47.76 17.45 -38.42
CA PHE A 3 -48.04 17.50 -36.97
C PHE A 3 -47.91 18.95 -36.47
N LEU A 4 -49.02 19.45 -35.97
CA LEU A 4 -49.18 20.74 -35.31
C LEU A 4 -48.38 20.75 -33.96
N VAL A 5 -47.45 21.69 -33.84
CA VAL A 5 -46.80 22.05 -32.60
C VAL A 5 -47.68 23.02 -31.84
N LYS A 6 -48.19 22.60 -30.68
CA LYS A 6 -48.92 23.47 -29.73
C LYS A 6 -47.96 24.39 -29.00
N SER A 7 -48.11 25.69 -29.24
CA SER A 7 -47.53 26.77 -28.47
C SER A 7 -47.97 26.71 -27.00
N LYS A 8 -47.03 26.58 -26.07
CA LYS A 8 -47.28 26.81 -24.66
C LYS A 8 -47.03 28.28 -24.31
N THR A 9 -48.09 28.90 -23.86
CA THR A 9 -48.17 30.26 -23.32
C THR A 9 -47.20 30.45 -22.15
N MET A 10 -46.47 31.56 -22.17
CA MET A 10 -45.62 32.04 -21.06
C MET A 10 -46.49 32.36 -19.81
N PRO A 11 -46.03 32.03 -18.61
CA PRO A 11 -46.66 32.51 -17.39
C PRO A 11 -46.29 33.95 -17.10
N SER A 12 -47.29 34.69 -16.69
CA SER A 12 -47.34 36.11 -16.36
C SER A 12 -46.27 36.52 -15.36
N PHE A 13 -45.70 37.70 -15.61
CA PHE A 13 -44.81 38.40 -14.68
C PHE A 13 -45.48 38.58 -13.30
N VAL A 14 -44.97 37.95 -12.27
CA VAL A 14 -45.30 38.25 -10.88
C VAL A 14 -44.62 39.57 -10.54
N LYS A 15 -45.41 40.62 -10.40
CA LYS A 15 -44.98 41.89 -9.81
C LYS A 15 -44.61 41.64 -8.35
N LEU A 16 -43.33 41.51 -8.04
CA LEU A 16 -42.82 41.51 -6.68
C LEU A 16 -43.09 42.91 -6.10
N LYS A 17 -44.09 43.01 -5.23
CA LYS A 17 -44.34 44.17 -4.36
C LYS A 17 -43.26 44.18 -3.29
N LEU A 18 -42.17 44.92 -3.54
CA LEU A 18 -41.11 45.13 -2.54
C LEU A 18 -41.73 45.84 -1.32
N ARG A 19 -41.87 45.11 -0.25
CA ARG A 19 -42.30 45.58 1.06
C ARG A 19 -41.18 46.48 1.60
N ARG A 20 -41.54 47.72 1.99
CA ARG A 20 -40.62 48.77 2.46
C ARG A 20 -39.75 48.30 3.66
N ASP A 21 -40.21 47.28 4.39
CA ASP A 21 -39.51 46.66 5.53
C ASP A 21 -38.33 45.76 5.14
N SER A 22 -38.22 45.34 3.86
CA SER A 22 -37.12 44.44 3.38
C SER A 22 -35.82 45.18 3.07
N LEU A 23 -35.87 46.53 2.99
CA LEU A 23 -34.68 47.35 2.73
C LEU A 23 -33.98 47.80 4.03
N GLN A 24 -34.66 47.75 5.18
CA GLN A 24 -34.06 48.15 6.46
C GLN A 24 -33.04 47.13 6.98
N ALA A 25 -33.28 45.83 6.81
CA ALA A 25 -32.36 44.79 7.26
C ALA A 25 -30.99 44.83 6.57
N PRO A 26 -30.88 44.93 5.25
CA PRO A 26 -29.56 45.07 4.59
C PRO A 26 -28.89 46.42 4.90
N LEU A 27 -29.66 47.48 5.11
CA LEU A 27 -29.10 48.80 5.45
C LEU A 27 -28.49 48.78 6.86
N ILE A 28 -29.14 48.15 7.84
CA ILE A 28 -28.63 47.95 9.17
C ILE A 28 -27.36 47.08 9.17
N ALA A 29 -27.35 46.01 8.34
CA ALA A 29 -26.17 45.15 8.20
C ALA A 29 -24.95 45.89 7.60
N ILE A 30 -25.20 46.76 6.59
CA ILE A 30 -24.14 47.57 6.01
C ILE A 30 -23.60 48.60 7.01
N VAL A 31 -24.46 49.25 7.76
CA VAL A 31 -24.08 50.23 8.78
C VAL A 31 -23.29 49.52 9.91
N ALA A 32 -23.70 48.31 10.34
CA ALA A 32 -22.99 47.52 11.34
C ALA A 32 -21.60 47.09 10.82
N LEU A 33 -21.47 46.66 9.56
CA LEU A 33 -20.18 46.33 8.97
C LEU A 33 -19.27 47.54 8.85
N LEU A 34 -19.79 48.70 8.41
CA LEU A 34 -19.00 49.90 8.31
C LEU A 34 -18.55 50.41 9.69
N SER A 35 -19.41 50.33 10.71
CA SER A 35 -19.07 50.73 12.09
C SER A 35 -18.00 49.77 12.66
N ALA A 36 -18.14 48.47 12.46
CA ALA A 36 -17.15 47.49 12.91
C ALA A 36 -15.78 47.71 12.20
N TRP A 37 -15.80 48.02 10.92
CA TRP A 37 -14.59 48.36 10.15
C TRP A 37 -13.94 49.63 10.63
N PHE A 38 -14.73 50.67 10.93
CA PHE A 38 -14.26 51.96 11.45
C PHE A 38 -13.67 51.79 12.87
N ILE A 39 -14.31 51.00 13.73
CA ILE A 39 -13.81 50.66 15.08
C ILE A 39 -12.48 49.88 14.95
N ALA A 40 -12.40 48.95 14.03
CA ALA A 40 -11.17 48.20 13.75
C ALA A 40 -10.01 49.13 13.32
N LEU A 41 -10.28 50.10 12.42
CA LEU A 41 -9.29 51.11 11.99
C LEU A 41 -8.77 51.99 13.13
N ILE A 42 -9.57 52.27 14.14
CA ILE A 42 -9.17 53.08 15.27
C ILE A 42 -8.42 52.23 16.33
N ILE A 43 -8.92 51.01 16.61
CA ILE A 43 -8.38 50.19 17.70
C ILE A 43 -7.12 49.41 17.26
N LEU A 44 -7.06 48.94 16.04
CA LEU A 44 -5.88 48.17 15.51
C LEU A 44 -4.52 48.92 15.61
N PRO A 45 -4.45 50.23 15.29
CA PRO A 45 -3.20 50.96 15.44
C PRO A 45 -2.77 51.11 16.90
N GLN A 46 -3.75 51.26 17.83
CA GLN A 46 -3.49 51.41 19.26
C GLN A 46 -3.04 50.08 19.92
N CYS A 47 -3.55 48.94 19.39
CA CYS A 47 -3.16 47.62 19.89
C CYS A 47 -1.79 47.14 19.37
N LYS A 48 -1.32 47.68 18.25
CA LYS A 48 -0.02 47.30 17.68
C LYS A 48 1.18 47.42 18.64
N PRO A 49 1.36 48.52 19.37
CA PRO A 49 2.46 48.65 20.32
C PRO A 49 2.30 47.71 21.52
N ALA A 50 1.09 47.50 22.00
CA ALA A 50 0.82 46.55 23.09
C ALA A 50 1.08 45.10 22.68
N ILE A 51 0.69 44.72 21.47
CA ILE A 51 1.00 43.38 20.89
C ILE A 51 2.49 43.23 20.67
N ALA A 52 3.18 44.25 20.18
CA ALA A 52 4.63 44.23 19.97
C ALA A 52 5.38 44.07 21.31
N SER A 53 4.96 44.80 22.35
CA SER A 53 5.52 44.68 23.69
C SER A 53 5.22 43.32 24.33
N ALA A 54 3.99 42.81 24.18
CA ALA A 54 3.64 41.48 24.65
C ALA A 54 4.47 40.38 23.92
N ARG A 55 4.74 40.54 22.62
CA ARG A 55 5.55 39.63 21.83
C ARG A 55 7.03 39.66 22.22
N GLN A 56 7.56 40.81 22.61
CA GLN A 56 8.92 40.96 23.14
C GLN A 56 9.08 40.34 24.53
N ASN A 57 8.03 40.38 25.34
CA ASN A 57 8.01 39.84 26.70
C ASN A 57 7.55 38.38 26.79
N LEU A 58 7.14 37.76 25.67
CA LEU A 58 6.92 36.32 25.62
C LEU A 58 8.29 35.63 25.78
N PRO A 59 8.44 34.75 26.79
CA PRO A 59 9.65 33.95 26.87
C PRO A 59 9.82 33.22 25.55
N SER A 60 10.98 33.39 24.88
CA SER A 60 11.35 32.57 23.75
C SER A 60 11.53 31.14 24.26
N ILE A 61 10.48 30.35 24.21
CA ILE A 61 10.63 28.91 24.42
C ILE A 61 11.39 28.42 23.19
N ALA A 62 12.72 28.39 23.29
CA ALA A 62 13.55 27.64 22.38
C ALA A 62 13.26 26.16 22.68
N ILE A 63 12.25 25.61 22.01
CA ILE A 63 12.10 24.17 21.95
C ILE A 63 13.24 23.71 21.04
N ASP A 64 14.33 23.26 21.66
CA ASP A 64 15.36 22.53 20.93
C ASP A 64 14.77 21.20 20.48
N TRP A 65 14.16 21.24 19.32
CA TRP A 65 13.65 20.08 18.58
C TRP A 65 14.79 19.38 17.83
N SER A 66 15.93 19.26 18.42
CA SER A 66 16.86 18.21 18.04
C SER A 66 16.45 16.96 18.81
N PRO A 67 15.62 16.05 18.26
CA PRO A 67 15.35 14.80 18.94
C PRO A 67 16.70 14.09 19.07
N ASN A 68 17.10 13.79 20.32
CA ASN A 68 18.30 13.00 20.57
C ASN A 68 18.28 11.65 19.81
N ASN A 69 17.10 11.28 19.28
CA ASN A 69 16.82 10.12 18.44
C ASN A 69 16.14 10.54 17.12
N ASP A 70 16.88 11.15 16.21
CA ASP A 70 16.40 11.26 14.83
C ASP A 70 16.40 9.86 14.19
N PRO A 71 15.23 9.26 13.88
CA PRO A 71 15.14 7.92 13.33
C PRO A 71 15.88 7.78 11.99
N ARG A 72 16.10 8.90 11.28
CA ARG A 72 16.84 8.91 10.01
C ARG A 72 18.29 8.49 10.16
N LYS A 73 18.88 8.71 11.32
CA LYS A 73 20.27 8.28 11.62
C LYS A 73 20.41 6.76 11.64
N ASN A 74 19.32 6.04 11.90
CA ASN A 74 19.32 4.59 11.97
C ASN A 74 19.04 3.93 10.62
N TYR A 75 18.68 4.70 9.58
CA TYR A 75 18.39 4.14 8.27
C TYR A 75 19.68 3.79 7.54
N ASN A 76 19.72 2.58 7.02
CA ASN A 76 20.81 2.12 6.15
C ASN A 76 20.45 2.45 4.70
N ALA A 77 21.22 3.34 4.08
CA ALA A 77 21.00 3.75 2.69
C ALA A 77 21.10 2.59 1.69
N SER A 78 21.83 1.52 2.04
CA SER A 78 21.98 0.35 1.18
C SER A 78 20.79 -0.62 1.22
N LYS A 79 19.79 -0.39 2.09
CA LYS A 79 18.65 -1.30 2.29
C LYS A 79 17.33 -0.61 1.96
N VAL A 80 16.61 -1.13 0.99
CA VAL A 80 15.32 -0.58 0.54
C VAL A 80 14.28 -1.68 0.37
N ALA A 81 13.08 -1.44 0.86
CA ALA A 81 11.88 -2.21 0.54
C ALA A 81 11.09 -1.45 -0.54
N LEU A 82 10.87 -2.08 -1.68
CA LEU A 82 10.26 -1.50 -2.87
C LEU A 82 8.94 -2.17 -3.21
N ILE A 83 7.92 -1.33 -3.40
CA ILE A 83 6.65 -1.74 -3.99
C ILE A 83 6.37 -0.90 -5.23
N ILE A 84 5.96 -1.56 -6.31
CA ILE A 84 5.57 -0.93 -7.57
C ILE A 84 4.10 -1.25 -7.84
N GLU A 85 3.22 -0.26 -7.67
CA GLU A 85 1.78 -0.47 -7.86
C GLU A 85 1.13 0.72 -8.58
N PRO A 86 0.80 0.55 -9.87
CA PRO A 86 0.17 1.62 -10.65
C PRO A 86 -1.29 1.89 -10.26
N GLU A 87 -1.99 0.90 -9.71
CA GLU A 87 -3.40 1.02 -9.36
C GLU A 87 -3.60 1.51 -7.92
N PRO A 88 -4.58 2.39 -7.68
CA PRO A 88 -4.88 2.92 -6.36
C PRO A 88 -5.71 1.94 -5.52
N LEU A 89 -5.14 0.81 -5.15
CA LEU A 89 -5.84 -0.23 -4.40
C LEU A 89 -6.07 0.20 -2.94
N PRO A 90 -7.26 -0.06 -2.36
CA PRO A 90 -7.57 0.31 -0.97
C PRO A 90 -6.66 -0.36 0.07
N LEU A 91 -6.16 -1.54 -0.24
CA LEU A 91 -5.30 -2.33 0.66
C LEU A 91 -3.87 -1.79 0.78
N LEU A 92 -3.41 -0.89 -0.12
CA LEU A 92 -2.01 -0.44 -0.14
C LEU A 92 -1.59 0.28 1.15
N VAL A 93 -2.45 1.11 1.70
CA VAL A 93 -2.14 1.83 2.95
C VAL A 93 -1.92 0.86 4.11
N PRO A 94 -2.87 -0.04 4.47
CA PRO A 94 -2.64 -0.99 5.55
C PRO A 94 -1.49 -1.95 5.25
N LEU A 95 -1.30 -2.39 4.00
CA LEU A 95 -0.18 -3.24 3.61
C LEU A 95 1.18 -2.55 3.85
N ILE A 96 1.36 -1.33 3.35
CA ILE A 96 2.62 -0.59 3.51
C ILE A 96 2.91 -0.32 5.00
N LEU A 97 1.90 0.09 5.77
CA LEU A 97 2.08 0.34 7.21
C LEU A 97 2.41 -0.94 7.97
N HIS A 98 1.80 -2.07 7.63
CA HIS A 98 2.16 -3.37 8.18
C HIS A 98 3.61 -3.74 7.84
N MET A 99 3.99 -3.64 6.57
CA MET A 99 5.36 -3.94 6.13
C MET A 99 6.40 -3.05 6.82
N ILE A 100 6.10 -1.76 7.04
CA ILE A 100 6.94 -0.86 7.83
C ILE A 100 7.12 -1.35 9.28
N GLY A 101 6.09 -1.98 9.84
CA GLY A 101 6.13 -2.51 11.20
C GLY A 101 6.91 -3.82 11.35
N VAL A 102 6.94 -4.65 10.31
CA VAL A 102 7.58 -5.98 10.33
C VAL A 102 9.01 -5.97 9.81
N VAL A 103 9.27 -5.18 8.78
CA VAL A 103 10.63 -5.01 8.21
C VAL A 103 11.52 -4.29 9.23
N PRO A 104 12.79 -4.72 9.42
CA PRO A 104 13.69 -4.11 10.38
C PRO A 104 13.78 -2.58 10.26
N PRO A 105 13.95 -1.86 11.37
CA PRO A 105 13.83 -0.40 11.40
C PRO A 105 14.89 0.33 10.56
N ASP A 106 16.02 -0.29 10.26
CA ASP A 106 17.10 0.25 9.46
C ASP A 106 16.79 0.31 7.94
N TRP A 107 15.75 -0.38 7.46
CA TRP A 107 15.30 -0.35 6.07
C TRP A 107 14.48 0.90 5.76
N ARG A 108 14.66 1.46 4.56
CA ARG A 108 13.77 2.47 4.00
C ARG A 108 12.79 1.85 3.04
N PHE A 109 11.71 2.55 2.77
CA PHE A 109 10.68 2.14 1.83
C PHE A 109 10.63 3.07 0.63
N VAL A 110 10.37 2.52 -0.54
CA VAL A 110 10.07 3.26 -1.76
C VAL A 110 8.78 2.72 -2.36
N PHE A 111 7.82 3.61 -2.54
CA PHE A 111 6.59 3.32 -3.25
C PHE A 111 6.64 3.97 -4.63
N ILE A 112 6.60 3.18 -5.68
CA ILE A 112 6.51 3.65 -7.06
C ILE A 112 5.10 3.41 -7.59
N GLY A 113 4.41 4.47 -8.00
CA GLY A 113 3.04 4.37 -8.47
C GLY A 113 2.69 5.30 -9.62
N SER A 114 1.47 5.13 -10.16
CA SER A 114 0.88 6.15 -11.02
C SER A 114 0.58 7.42 -10.23
N LYS A 115 0.36 8.54 -10.91
CA LYS A 115 -0.05 9.79 -10.25
C LYS A 115 -1.25 9.58 -9.31
N LYS A 116 -2.23 8.78 -9.73
CA LYS A 116 -3.44 8.49 -8.96
C LYS A 116 -3.11 7.61 -7.74
N SER A 117 -2.29 6.57 -7.91
CA SER A 117 -1.90 5.67 -6.84
C SER A 117 -1.06 6.40 -5.78
N VAL A 118 -0.02 7.13 -6.20
CA VAL A 118 0.81 7.98 -5.31
C VAL A 118 -0.04 8.97 -4.52
N TRP A 119 -0.97 9.66 -5.20
CA TRP A 119 -1.85 10.61 -4.52
C TRP A 119 -2.79 9.92 -3.51
N THR A 120 -3.39 8.78 -3.90
CA THR A 120 -4.33 8.05 -3.03
C THR A 120 -3.65 7.52 -1.78
N VAL A 121 -2.47 6.91 -1.92
CA VAL A 121 -1.69 6.37 -0.80
C VAL A 121 -1.11 7.51 0.05
N GLY A 122 -0.52 8.53 -0.60
CA GLY A 122 0.16 9.63 0.08
C GLY A 122 -0.74 10.55 0.91
N ARG A 123 -2.05 10.57 0.67
CA ARG A 123 -3.00 11.35 1.48
C ARG A 123 -3.35 10.68 2.82
N ALA A 124 -3.03 9.42 3.02
CA ALA A 124 -3.31 8.72 4.27
C ALA A 124 -2.39 9.25 5.38
N PHE A 125 -2.98 9.63 6.52
CA PHE A 125 -2.24 10.24 7.63
C PHE A 125 -1.04 9.39 8.08
N GLY A 126 -1.22 8.07 8.25
CA GLY A 126 -0.12 7.17 8.61
C GLY A 126 1.05 7.20 7.63
N ILE A 127 0.76 7.29 6.32
CA ILE A 127 1.81 7.40 5.28
C ILE A 127 2.49 8.78 5.35
N GLN A 128 1.74 9.87 5.56
CA GLN A 128 2.31 11.22 5.71
C GLN A 128 3.28 11.30 6.89
N VAL A 129 2.93 10.66 8.01
CA VAL A 129 3.84 10.56 9.17
C VAL A 129 5.12 9.83 8.77
N GLN A 130 5.03 8.69 8.10
CA GLN A 130 6.19 7.92 7.67
C GLN A 130 7.05 8.66 6.62
N GLN A 131 6.43 9.45 5.74
CA GLN A 131 7.14 10.36 4.83
C GLN A 131 7.88 11.47 5.60
N GLY A 132 7.22 12.08 6.58
CA GLY A 132 7.83 13.10 7.44
C GLY A 132 9.05 12.58 8.20
N LEU A 133 9.00 11.32 8.63
CA LEU A 133 10.13 10.63 9.26
C LEU A 133 11.21 10.17 8.25
N GLY A 134 10.99 10.31 6.94
CA GLY A 134 11.89 9.83 5.90
C GLY A 134 11.95 8.30 5.78
N LYS A 135 10.96 7.59 6.38
CA LYS A 135 10.88 6.13 6.34
C LYS A 135 10.38 5.62 4.99
N ILE A 136 9.47 6.34 4.35
CA ILE A 136 8.94 6.00 3.02
C ILE A 136 9.10 7.20 2.08
N GLU A 137 9.52 6.89 0.88
CA GLU A 137 9.54 7.81 -0.27
C GLU A 137 8.45 7.42 -1.26
N MET A 138 7.68 8.42 -1.72
CA MET A 138 6.60 8.25 -2.69
C MET A 138 7.06 8.78 -4.04
N MET A 139 7.13 7.91 -5.04
CA MET A 139 7.75 8.23 -6.32
C MET A 139 6.80 7.99 -7.48
N GLN A 140 6.81 8.93 -8.42
CA GLN A 140 6.24 8.76 -9.75
C GLN A 140 7.38 8.82 -10.77
N LEU A 141 7.56 7.76 -11.54
CA LEU A 141 8.63 7.74 -12.53
C LEU A 141 8.36 8.72 -13.67
N PRO A 142 9.39 9.47 -14.11
CA PRO A 142 9.31 10.34 -15.27
C PRO A 142 9.24 9.53 -16.58
N GLN A 143 8.83 10.17 -17.68
CA GLN A 143 8.96 9.55 -18.99
C GLN A 143 10.46 9.33 -19.32
N PRO A 144 10.84 8.22 -19.98
CA PRO A 144 10.00 7.26 -20.69
C PRO A 144 9.56 6.04 -19.85
N TRP A 145 9.82 6.01 -18.55
CA TRP A 145 9.54 4.88 -17.68
C TRP A 145 8.04 4.58 -17.58
N LYS A 146 7.66 3.31 -17.69
CA LYS A 146 6.27 2.83 -17.59
C LYS A 146 6.18 1.72 -16.58
N ILE A 147 5.01 1.62 -15.92
CA ILE A 147 4.72 0.60 -14.90
C ILE A 147 3.30 0.03 -15.03
N ARG A 148 2.62 0.25 -16.16
CA ARG A 148 1.20 -0.07 -16.32
C ARG A 148 0.94 -1.56 -16.47
N SER A 149 1.85 -2.27 -17.09
CA SER A 149 1.74 -3.70 -17.35
C SER A 149 2.80 -4.49 -16.60
N ARG A 150 2.60 -5.79 -16.51
CA ARG A 150 3.63 -6.71 -15.97
C ARG A 150 4.92 -6.64 -16.80
N GLU A 151 4.78 -6.52 -18.11
CA GLU A 151 5.94 -6.36 -19.01
C GLU A 151 6.67 -5.03 -18.77
N ASP A 152 5.95 -3.92 -18.57
CA ASP A 152 6.59 -2.65 -18.21
C ASP A 152 7.41 -2.77 -16.93
N ARG A 153 6.87 -3.46 -15.91
CA ARG A 153 7.57 -3.72 -14.65
C ARG A 153 8.80 -4.60 -14.87
N SER A 154 8.67 -5.66 -15.66
CA SER A 154 9.81 -6.53 -15.97
C SER A 154 10.91 -5.79 -16.74
N ARG A 155 10.56 -4.89 -17.67
CA ARG A 155 11.52 -4.03 -18.37
C ARG A 155 12.24 -3.10 -17.40
N LEU A 156 11.48 -2.48 -16.48
CA LEU A 156 12.02 -1.60 -15.46
C LEU A 156 13.06 -2.33 -14.59
N LEU A 157 12.70 -3.50 -14.08
CA LEU A 157 13.54 -4.28 -13.16
C LEU A 157 14.72 -4.98 -13.86
N THR A 158 14.74 -5.00 -15.19
CA THR A 158 15.85 -5.53 -16.01
C THR A 158 16.62 -4.45 -16.77
N ASP A 159 16.50 -3.19 -16.34
CA ASP A 159 17.27 -2.05 -16.85
C ASP A 159 18.20 -1.51 -15.74
N THR A 160 19.50 -1.50 -15.98
CA THR A 160 20.52 -1.05 -15.02
C THR A 160 20.29 0.40 -14.58
N ARG A 161 19.83 1.25 -15.53
CA ARG A 161 19.56 2.67 -15.26
C ARG A 161 18.52 2.88 -14.16
N PHE A 162 17.55 1.98 -14.03
CA PHE A 162 16.55 2.03 -12.96
C PHE A 162 17.22 2.04 -11.58
N TYR A 163 18.20 1.16 -11.38
CA TYR A 163 18.92 1.06 -10.12
C TYR A 163 19.87 2.24 -9.90
N ASP A 164 20.47 2.77 -10.98
CA ASP A 164 21.39 3.90 -10.89
C ASP A 164 20.67 5.22 -10.62
N GLU A 165 19.53 5.44 -11.26
CA GLU A 165 18.78 6.70 -11.21
C GLU A 165 17.86 6.79 -9.98
N PHE A 166 17.15 5.69 -9.63
CA PHE A 166 16.09 5.71 -8.61
C PHE A 166 16.45 5.01 -7.31
N LEU A 167 17.48 4.14 -7.32
CA LEU A 167 17.93 3.38 -6.16
C LEU A 167 19.46 3.51 -5.97
N PRO A 168 20.02 4.74 -5.99
CA PRO A 168 21.46 4.93 -5.89
C PRO A 168 21.98 4.41 -4.54
N GLY A 169 23.07 3.61 -4.59
CA GLY A 169 23.72 3.07 -3.40
C GLY A 169 22.96 1.94 -2.70
N VAL A 170 21.83 1.49 -3.23
CA VAL A 170 21.09 0.35 -2.69
C VAL A 170 21.82 -0.94 -3.06
N GLU A 171 22.09 -1.76 -2.06
CA GLU A 171 22.65 -3.11 -2.21
C GLU A 171 21.60 -4.18 -1.98
N TRP A 172 20.75 -3.99 -0.98
CA TRP A 172 19.70 -4.94 -0.62
C TRP A 172 18.32 -4.39 -0.95
N LEU A 173 17.62 -5.09 -1.81
CA LEU A 173 16.30 -4.72 -2.31
C LEU A 173 15.29 -5.79 -1.92
N LEU A 174 14.40 -5.47 -0.98
CA LEU A 174 13.19 -6.26 -0.74
C LEU A 174 12.13 -5.82 -1.74
N MET A 175 11.81 -6.68 -2.69
CA MET A 175 10.65 -6.49 -3.58
C MET A 175 9.41 -7.11 -2.95
N PHE A 176 8.28 -6.39 -3.01
CA PHE A 176 6.97 -6.94 -2.66
C PHE A 176 5.87 -6.28 -3.50
N SER A 177 4.75 -6.95 -3.64
CA SER A 177 3.58 -6.48 -4.41
C SER A 177 2.35 -6.34 -3.53
N SER A 178 1.25 -5.87 -4.11
CA SER A 178 -0.07 -5.84 -3.45
C SER A 178 -0.58 -7.23 -3.02
N ASP A 179 -0.03 -8.29 -3.58
CA ASP A 179 -0.37 -9.69 -3.29
C ASP A 179 0.61 -10.35 -2.29
N SER A 180 1.54 -9.59 -1.73
CA SER A 180 2.64 -10.10 -0.89
C SER A 180 2.59 -9.53 0.51
N ILE A 181 2.94 -10.36 1.49
CA ILE A 181 2.99 -9.94 2.89
C ILE A 181 4.07 -10.71 3.67
N LEU A 182 4.75 -10.02 4.58
CA LEU A 182 5.61 -10.66 5.59
C LEU A 182 4.80 -10.92 6.86
N CYS A 183 5.05 -12.06 7.49
CA CYS A 183 4.35 -12.49 8.70
C CYS A 183 5.03 -11.93 9.95
N ALA A 184 4.28 -11.22 10.80
CA ALA A 184 4.80 -10.67 12.05
C ALA A 184 5.25 -11.75 13.07
N ASN A 185 4.68 -12.95 12.96
CA ASN A 185 5.05 -14.08 13.82
C ASN A 185 6.24 -14.89 13.27
N SER A 186 6.91 -14.44 12.21
CA SER A 186 8.14 -15.09 11.75
C SER A 186 9.25 -14.99 12.80
N GLU A 187 9.90 -16.09 13.09
CA GLU A 187 11.06 -16.10 13.99
C GLU A 187 12.30 -15.52 13.33
N LEU A 188 12.36 -15.51 11.98
CA LEU A 188 13.47 -14.97 11.21
C LEU A 188 13.20 -13.50 10.87
N SER A 189 14.24 -12.69 11.01
CA SER A 189 14.27 -11.32 10.56
C SER A 189 14.69 -11.23 9.09
N LEU A 190 14.26 -10.18 8.39
CA LEU A 190 14.72 -9.90 7.02
C LEU A 190 16.25 -9.78 6.94
N ASN A 191 16.89 -9.29 8.01
CA ASN A 191 18.35 -9.16 8.05
C ASN A 191 19.08 -10.51 8.12
N ASP A 192 18.43 -11.58 8.54
CA ASP A 192 19.03 -12.94 8.58
C ASP A 192 19.22 -13.52 7.18
N TRP A 193 18.57 -12.92 6.17
CA TRP A 193 18.67 -13.32 4.76
C TRP A 193 19.72 -12.54 3.96
N LEU A 194 20.43 -11.61 4.56
CA LEU A 194 21.41 -10.77 3.85
C LEU A 194 22.65 -11.54 3.37
N ASP A 195 22.85 -12.77 3.84
CA ASP A 195 23.89 -13.64 3.31
C ASP A 195 23.57 -14.25 1.94
N TYR A 196 22.30 -14.19 1.52
CA TYR A 196 21.86 -14.72 0.25
C TYR A 196 21.93 -13.66 -0.85
N THR A 197 22.31 -14.06 -2.04
CA THR A 197 22.26 -13.21 -3.23
C THR A 197 20.82 -12.95 -3.67
N TRP A 198 19.98 -13.98 -3.49
CA TRP A 198 18.56 -13.91 -3.80
C TRP A 198 17.78 -14.89 -2.94
N ALA A 199 16.70 -14.40 -2.34
CA ALA A 199 15.72 -15.20 -1.63
C ALA A 199 14.32 -14.79 -2.09
N GLY A 200 13.51 -15.75 -2.52
CA GLY A 200 12.16 -15.53 -3.03
C GLY A 200 11.23 -16.66 -2.64
N ALA A 201 10.10 -16.77 -3.34
CA ALA A 201 9.21 -17.89 -3.18
C ALA A 201 9.68 -19.11 -3.96
N THR A 202 9.39 -20.29 -3.43
CA THR A 202 9.52 -21.54 -4.17
C THR A 202 8.25 -21.78 -4.98
N ASP A 203 8.40 -22.16 -6.26
CA ASP A 203 7.28 -22.64 -7.06
C ASP A 203 7.27 -24.16 -7.05
N ASN A 204 6.35 -24.75 -6.30
CA ASN A 204 6.20 -26.20 -6.19
C ASN A 204 5.78 -26.87 -7.52
N ARG A 205 5.37 -26.09 -8.53
CA ARG A 205 4.89 -26.62 -9.81
C ARG A 205 6.03 -27.11 -10.71
N GLU A 206 7.23 -26.58 -10.55
CA GLU A 206 8.35 -26.86 -11.42
C GLU A 206 9.38 -27.86 -10.86
N ASN A 207 9.14 -28.49 -9.71
CA ASN A 207 10.08 -29.39 -9.02
C ASN A 207 11.50 -28.79 -8.83
N LYS A 208 11.63 -27.48 -8.85
CA LYS A 208 12.88 -26.77 -8.61
C LYS A 208 12.98 -26.35 -7.16
N ASN A 209 14.03 -26.79 -6.49
CA ASN A 209 14.30 -26.46 -5.09
C ASN A 209 14.77 -25.02 -4.88
N LEU A 210 14.75 -24.19 -5.92
CA LEU A 210 15.24 -22.82 -5.88
C LEU A 210 14.13 -21.84 -5.50
N ALA A 211 14.42 -20.99 -4.53
CA ALA A 211 13.52 -19.95 -4.03
C ALA A 211 13.81 -18.60 -4.69
N VAL A 212 13.59 -18.51 -6.02
CA VAL A 212 13.90 -17.31 -6.81
C VAL A 212 12.66 -16.63 -7.41
N TYR A 213 11.49 -17.22 -7.24
CA TYR A 213 10.26 -16.77 -7.89
C TYR A 213 9.45 -15.81 -7.04
N GLY A 214 8.54 -15.14 -7.70
CA GLY A 214 7.50 -14.34 -7.09
C GLY A 214 7.87 -12.89 -6.81
N ASP A 215 6.79 -12.13 -6.60
CA ASP A 215 6.89 -10.70 -6.33
C ASP A 215 7.39 -10.38 -4.91
N LEU A 216 7.43 -11.38 -4.00
CA LEU A 216 8.07 -11.25 -2.69
C LEU A 216 9.46 -11.86 -2.75
N SER A 217 10.47 -11.03 -2.80
CA SER A 217 11.87 -11.48 -2.92
C SER A 217 12.86 -10.46 -2.37
N LEU A 218 13.90 -10.97 -1.72
CA LEU A 218 15.09 -10.21 -1.36
C LEU A 218 16.14 -10.40 -2.44
N ARG A 219 16.72 -9.32 -2.93
CA ARG A 219 17.59 -9.30 -4.10
C ARG A 219 18.85 -8.48 -3.82
N ARG A 220 20.01 -8.96 -4.21
CA ARG A 220 21.26 -8.22 -4.18
C ARG A 220 21.44 -7.42 -5.46
N VAL A 221 21.44 -6.10 -5.35
CA VAL A 221 21.47 -5.19 -6.52
C VAL A 221 22.78 -5.26 -7.30
N SER A 222 23.92 -5.41 -6.62
CA SER A 222 25.22 -5.60 -7.29
C SER A 222 25.20 -6.82 -8.22
N THR A 223 24.60 -7.92 -7.81
CA THR A 223 24.45 -9.12 -8.63
C THR A 223 23.51 -8.92 -9.80
N ILE A 224 22.39 -8.22 -9.60
CA ILE A 224 21.48 -7.84 -10.70
C ILE A 224 22.25 -7.02 -11.75
N LYS A 225 22.98 -5.99 -11.35
CA LYS A 225 23.77 -5.17 -12.25
C LYS A 225 24.86 -5.99 -12.94
N GLN A 226 25.50 -6.92 -12.26
CA GLN A 226 26.47 -7.82 -12.83
C GLN A 226 25.86 -8.63 -13.97
N ILE A 227 24.71 -9.27 -13.78
CA ILE A 227 24.02 -10.02 -14.83
C ILE A 227 23.63 -9.11 -15.99
N LEU A 228 23.08 -7.94 -15.71
CA LEU A 228 22.63 -6.99 -16.73
C LEU A 228 23.79 -6.36 -17.52
N SER A 229 25.02 -6.39 -17.00
CA SER A 229 26.20 -5.86 -17.69
C SER A 229 26.60 -6.70 -18.91
N PHE A 230 26.26 -7.98 -18.92
CA PHE A 230 26.61 -8.91 -20.03
C PHE A 230 25.40 -9.54 -20.71
N GLN A 231 24.20 -9.41 -20.17
CA GLN A 231 22.96 -9.92 -20.76
C GLN A 231 21.81 -8.94 -20.65
N SER A 232 21.13 -8.71 -21.75
CA SER A 232 19.92 -7.89 -21.81
C SER A 232 18.68 -8.77 -21.97
N ARG A 233 17.59 -8.41 -21.28
CA ARG A 233 16.30 -9.06 -21.46
C ARG A 233 15.61 -8.53 -22.71
N TYR A 234 15.13 -9.42 -23.56
CA TYR A 234 14.27 -9.06 -24.70
C TYR A 234 12.86 -8.75 -24.22
N ASN A 235 12.19 -7.82 -24.90
CA ASN A 235 10.80 -7.51 -24.66
C ASN A 235 9.90 -8.74 -24.85
N ASP A 236 8.82 -8.80 -24.04
CA ASP A 236 7.83 -9.87 -24.11
C ASP A 236 8.40 -11.30 -23.90
N SER A 237 9.56 -11.40 -23.26
CA SER A 237 10.15 -12.65 -22.81
C SER A 237 9.64 -13.04 -21.41
N ALA A 238 10.31 -13.99 -20.74
CA ALA A 238 9.97 -14.38 -19.37
C ALA A 238 9.93 -13.18 -18.41
N ALA A 239 9.09 -13.22 -17.37
CA ALA A 239 9.06 -12.21 -16.31
C ALA A 239 10.44 -12.05 -15.65
N ASP A 240 10.67 -10.93 -14.98
CA ASP A 240 12.00 -10.60 -14.41
C ASP A 240 12.54 -11.69 -13.48
N ASP A 241 11.72 -12.22 -12.58
CA ASP A 241 12.08 -13.31 -11.67
C ASP A 241 12.50 -14.58 -12.43
N SER A 242 11.66 -15.01 -13.37
CA SER A 242 11.92 -16.19 -14.22
C SER A 242 13.08 -15.96 -15.20
N TRP A 243 13.36 -14.72 -15.56
CA TRP A 243 14.50 -14.38 -16.40
C TRP A 243 15.82 -14.38 -15.62
N PHE A 244 15.82 -13.89 -14.38
CA PHE A 244 17.00 -13.91 -13.51
C PHE A 244 17.33 -15.30 -12.99
N GLY A 245 16.35 -16.14 -12.68
CA GLY A 245 16.53 -17.44 -12.04
C GLY A 245 17.65 -18.29 -12.66
N PRO A 246 17.56 -18.69 -13.96
CA PRO A 246 18.60 -19.51 -14.62
C PRO A 246 19.98 -18.84 -14.69
N ARG A 247 20.03 -17.51 -14.65
CA ARG A 247 21.28 -16.75 -14.71
C ARG A 247 21.97 -16.70 -13.36
N LEU A 248 21.18 -16.65 -12.30
CA LEU A 248 21.66 -16.74 -10.94
C LEU A 248 22.20 -18.14 -10.62
N GLU A 249 21.58 -19.20 -11.15
CA GLU A 249 22.03 -20.59 -10.95
C GLU A 249 23.44 -20.84 -11.50
N VAL A 250 23.80 -20.18 -12.60
CA VAL A 250 25.12 -20.38 -13.25
C VAL A 250 26.15 -19.31 -12.83
N LEU A 251 25.74 -18.33 -12.07
CA LEU A 251 26.64 -17.27 -11.63
C LEU A 251 27.55 -17.78 -10.50
N PRO A 252 28.88 -17.72 -10.66
CA PRO A 252 29.81 -18.07 -9.58
C PRO A 252 29.50 -17.22 -8.33
N ASP A 253 29.62 -17.86 -7.17
CA ASP A 253 29.44 -17.24 -5.85
C ASP A 253 28.02 -16.73 -5.53
N ALA A 254 27.02 -16.98 -6.41
CA ALA A 254 25.64 -16.68 -6.10
C ALA A 254 25.09 -17.67 -5.06
N LYS A 255 24.74 -17.14 -3.89
CA LYS A 255 24.10 -17.91 -2.82
C LYS A 255 22.59 -17.72 -2.90
N LEU A 256 21.89 -18.72 -3.42
CA LEU A 256 20.44 -18.73 -3.56
C LEU A 256 19.77 -19.39 -2.36
N ALA A 257 18.64 -18.84 -1.93
CA ALA A 257 17.83 -19.53 -0.93
C ALA A 257 17.24 -20.81 -1.52
N MET A 258 17.20 -21.85 -0.72
CA MET A 258 16.64 -23.15 -1.10
C MET A 258 15.32 -23.38 -0.38
N THR A 259 14.54 -24.33 -0.86
CA THR A 259 13.37 -24.82 -0.13
C THR A 259 13.80 -25.37 1.22
N SER A 260 13.16 -24.90 2.27
CA SER A 260 13.40 -25.32 3.66
C SER A 260 12.08 -25.41 4.42
N ASP A 261 12.12 -25.90 5.63
CA ASP A 261 10.94 -25.94 6.52
C ASP A 261 10.44 -24.55 6.89
N ARG A 262 11.34 -23.56 6.84
CA ARG A 262 11.05 -22.13 7.08
C ARG A 262 11.55 -21.31 5.88
N PRO A 263 10.82 -21.33 4.75
CA PRO A 263 11.25 -20.62 3.55
C PRO A 263 11.10 -19.11 3.71
N PHE A 264 11.88 -18.36 2.93
CA PHE A 264 11.73 -16.90 2.84
C PHE A 264 10.30 -16.52 2.42
N ALA A 265 9.79 -17.11 1.37
CA ALA A 265 8.43 -16.87 0.91
C ALA A 265 7.81 -18.13 0.31
N VAL A 266 6.49 -18.16 0.32
CA VAL A 266 5.68 -19.21 -0.32
C VAL A 266 4.73 -18.57 -1.30
N GLN A 267 4.63 -19.12 -2.51
CA GLN A 267 3.76 -18.62 -3.54
C GLN A 267 2.56 -19.53 -3.75
N ASN A 268 1.35 -18.96 -3.70
CA ASN A 268 0.07 -19.63 -3.97
C ASN A 268 -0.17 -20.93 -3.19
N ASN A 269 0.54 -21.12 -2.11
CA ASN A 269 0.41 -22.27 -1.22
C ASN A 269 0.40 -21.80 0.22
N ILE A 270 -0.03 -22.67 1.14
CA ILE A 270 0.00 -22.43 2.57
C ILE A 270 0.82 -23.54 3.20
N THR A 271 2.05 -23.21 3.54
CA THR A 271 2.94 -24.09 4.29
C THR A 271 3.13 -23.55 5.70
N SER A 272 3.72 -24.37 6.57
CA SER A 272 4.02 -23.97 7.94
C SER A 272 5.12 -22.91 7.98
N GLN A 273 4.85 -21.79 8.62
CA GLN A 273 5.82 -20.81 9.13
C GLN A 273 6.84 -20.20 8.12
N PRO A 274 6.43 -19.78 6.89
CA PRO A 274 7.32 -19.01 6.05
C PRO A 274 7.52 -17.60 6.62
N MET A 275 8.59 -16.91 6.21
CA MET A 275 8.74 -15.50 6.55
C MET A 275 7.65 -14.64 5.90
N GLY A 276 7.16 -15.01 4.71
CA GLY A 276 6.07 -14.32 4.06
C GLY A 276 5.31 -15.13 3.01
N TYR A 277 4.22 -14.57 2.56
CA TYR A 277 3.36 -15.16 1.52
C TYR A 277 3.25 -14.23 0.30
N ASN A 278 3.20 -14.84 -0.88
CA ASN A 278 2.85 -14.20 -2.15
C ASN A 278 1.63 -14.92 -2.74
N LEU A 279 0.44 -14.34 -2.57
CA LEU A 279 -0.84 -14.96 -2.93
C LEU A 279 -1.43 -14.27 -4.15
N ARG A 280 -0.96 -14.66 -5.35
CA ARG A 280 -1.34 -14.03 -6.63
C ARG A 280 -2.83 -13.88 -6.79
N ALA A 281 -3.24 -12.76 -7.40
CA ALA A 281 -4.64 -12.37 -7.58
C ALA A 281 -5.41 -12.37 -6.24
N HIS A 282 -4.78 -11.83 -5.19
CA HIS A 282 -5.36 -11.71 -3.86
C HIS A 282 -5.90 -13.05 -3.31
N GLY A 283 -5.18 -14.14 -3.56
CA GLY A 283 -5.52 -15.49 -3.13
C GLY A 283 -6.39 -16.30 -4.10
N ASP A 284 -6.81 -15.74 -5.25
CA ASP A 284 -7.61 -16.48 -6.22
C ASP A 284 -6.85 -17.62 -6.90
N GLN A 285 -5.54 -17.52 -6.96
CA GLN A 285 -4.65 -18.55 -7.53
C GLN A 285 -4.15 -19.57 -6.50
N VAL A 286 -4.50 -19.42 -5.24
CA VAL A 286 -4.20 -20.44 -4.22
C VAL A 286 -4.95 -21.72 -4.56
N ASP A 287 -4.28 -22.85 -4.40
CA ASP A 287 -4.87 -24.14 -4.69
C ASP A 287 -6.18 -24.32 -3.93
N LYS A 288 -7.23 -24.71 -4.66
CA LYS A 288 -8.55 -24.94 -4.10
C LYS A 288 -8.53 -26.03 -3.03
N GLU A 289 -7.65 -27.01 -3.15
CA GLU A 289 -7.49 -28.07 -2.16
C GLU A 289 -7.03 -27.49 -0.81
N VAL A 290 -6.10 -26.55 -0.81
CA VAL A 290 -5.64 -25.87 0.41
C VAL A 290 -6.80 -25.14 1.11
N TRP A 291 -7.64 -24.46 0.33
CA TRP A 291 -8.80 -23.74 0.88
C TRP A 291 -9.96 -24.66 1.33
N LYS A 292 -10.01 -25.90 0.86
CA LYS A 292 -11.02 -26.87 1.28
C LYS A 292 -10.81 -27.35 2.73
N PHE A 293 -9.58 -27.30 3.24
CA PHE A 293 -9.28 -27.74 4.58
C PHE A 293 -9.37 -26.58 5.58
N PRO A 294 -10.47 -26.44 6.36
CA PRO A 294 -10.66 -25.35 7.30
C PRO A 294 -9.54 -25.24 8.34
N GLU A 295 -9.01 -26.37 8.78
CA GLU A 295 -7.98 -26.43 9.82
C GLU A 295 -6.65 -25.87 9.32
N ALA A 296 -6.18 -26.25 8.12
CA ALA A 296 -4.97 -25.72 7.52
C ALA A 296 -5.07 -24.20 7.30
N ARG A 297 -6.24 -23.73 6.84
CA ARG A 297 -6.51 -22.29 6.68
C ARG A 297 -6.49 -21.57 8.02
N LYS A 298 -7.13 -22.13 9.04
CA LYS A 298 -7.16 -21.56 10.39
C LYS A 298 -5.77 -21.48 11.00
N GLU A 299 -4.96 -22.50 10.82
CA GLU A 299 -3.58 -22.54 11.31
C GLU A 299 -2.71 -21.48 10.60
N ALA A 300 -2.79 -21.38 9.27
CA ALA A 300 -2.06 -20.38 8.51
C ALA A 300 -2.47 -18.96 8.89
N LEU A 301 -3.78 -18.68 9.02
CA LEU A 301 -4.27 -17.37 9.45
C LEU A 301 -3.97 -17.07 10.94
N LYS A 302 -3.81 -18.10 11.79
CA LYS A 302 -3.32 -17.93 13.15
C LYS A 302 -1.83 -17.57 13.17
N TYR A 303 -1.04 -18.16 12.30
CA TYR A 303 0.39 -17.85 12.15
C TYR A 303 0.60 -16.47 11.51
N CYS A 304 -0.09 -16.16 10.43
CA CYS A 304 0.04 -14.92 9.66
C CYS A 304 -1.34 -14.24 9.50
N PRO A 305 -1.89 -13.64 10.56
CA PRO A 305 -3.22 -13.00 10.51
C PRO A 305 -3.25 -11.83 9.52
N GLU A 306 -2.11 -11.22 9.23
CA GLU A 306 -1.94 -10.13 8.27
C GLU A 306 -2.30 -10.54 6.83
N MET A 307 -2.33 -11.83 6.51
CA MET A 307 -2.79 -12.30 5.20
C MET A 307 -4.18 -11.76 4.84
N HIS A 308 -5.02 -11.46 5.83
CA HIS A 308 -6.31 -10.81 5.59
C HIS A 308 -6.20 -9.46 4.86
N ILE A 309 -5.06 -8.77 4.93
CA ILE A 309 -4.84 -7.50 4.22
C ILE A 309 -4.79 -7.72 2.71
N ILE A 310 -4.17 -8.81 2.27
CA ILE A 310 -3.93 -9.11 0.85
C ILE A 310 -4.96 -10.07 0.25
N LEU A 311 -5.71 -10.81 1.06
CA LEU A 311 -6.74 -11.70 0.58
C LEU A 311 -7.99 -10.94 0.16
N ASN A 312 -8.57 -11.30 -0.98
CA ASN A 312 -9.91 -10.86 -1.34
C ASN A 312 -10.90 -11.37 -0.30
N MET A 313 -11.65 -10.46 0.29
CA MET A 313 -12.80 -10.81 1.11
C MET A 313 -13.89 -11.44 0.24
N LYS A 314 -13.72 -12.71 -0.09
CA LYS A 314 -14.80 -13.50 -0.69
C LYS A 314 -15.74 -13.91 0.43
N LEU A 315 -16.65 -13.03 0.78
CA LEU A 315 -17.74 -13.28 1.73
C LEU A 315 -18.45 -14.62 1.47
N GLU A 316 -18.46 -15.08 0.23
CA GLU A 316 -19.04 -16.37 -0.15
C GLU A 316 -18.29 -17.59 0.40
N ARG A 317 -16.99 -17.50 0.66
CA ARG A 317 -16.19 -18.62 1.20
C ARG A 317 -16.16 -18.66 2.72
N GLU A 318 -16.42 -17.54 3.38
CA GLU A 318 -16.36 -17.40 4.83
C GLU A 318 -17.74 -17.27 5.48
N ARG A 319 -18.81 -17.38 4.70
CA ARG A 319 -20.18 -17.31 5.21
C ARG A 319 -20.49 -18.50 6.10
N CYS A 320 -21.14 -18.22 7.22
CA CYS A 320 -21.71 -19.26 8.04
C CYS A 320 -22.72 -20.10 7.23
N PRO A 321 -22.77 -21.41 7.45
CA PRO A 321 -23.87 -22.21 6.92
C PRO A 321 -25.21 -21.58 7.31
N GLY A 322 -26.05 -21.26 6.32
CA GLY A 322 -27.37 -20.63 6.55
C GLY A 322 -27.40 -19.10 6.35
N ASP A 323 -26.30 -18.44 5.94
CA ASP A 323 -26.34 -17.05 5.54
C ASP A 323 -27.17 -16.89 4.24
N ASN A 324 -28.28 -16.17 4.33
CA ASN A 324 -29.19 -15.91 3.21
C ASN A 324 -28.76 -14.79 2.27
N ARG A 325 -27.53 -14.24 2.41
CA ARG A 325 -26.97 -13.10 1.64
C ARG A 325 -27.71 -11.77 1.83
N MET A 326 -28.64 -11.69 2.78
CA MET A 326 -29.40 -10.47 3.10
C MET A 326 -29.02 -9.85 4.44
N GLY A 327 -27.89 -10.29 5.03
CA GLY A 327 -27.46 -9.83 6.35
C GLY A 327 -28.24 -10.43 7.52
N GLN A 328 -29.07 -11.46 7.27
CA GLN A 328 -29.78 -12.21 8.29
C GLN A 328 -29.17 -13.61 8.42
N ILE A 329 -28.80 -13.98 9.63
CA ILE A 329 -28.38 -15.34 9.94
C ILE A 329 -29.65 -16.16 10.14
N VAL A 330 -29.97 -17.06 9.22
CA VAL A 330 -31.03 -18.04 9.41
C VAL A 330 -30.48 -19.11 10.34
N ALA A 331 -31.00 -19.18 11.56
CA ALA A 331 -30.63 -20.25 12.47
C ALA A 331 -30.94 -21.61 11.80
N SER A 332 -29.90 -22.43 11.61
CA SER A 332 -30.06 -23.80 11.17
C SER A 332 -30.88 -24.54 12.25
N THR A 333 -32.13 -24.80 11.95
CA THR A 333 -32.93 -25.73 12.74
C THR A 333 -32.29 -27.11 12.57
N THR A 334 -31.47 -27.49 13.53
CA THR A 334 -31.01 -28.86 13.67
C THR A 334 -32.24 -29.67 14.04
N THR A 335 -32.84 -30.28 13.07
CA THR A 335 -33.81 -31.36 13.29
C THR A 335 -33.02 -32.51 13.93
N ALA A 336 -33.08 -32.57 15.24
CA ALA A 336 -32.73 -33.78 15.95
C ALA A 336 -33.83 -34.80 15.62
N GLU A 337 -33.61 -35.63 14.60
CA GLU A 337 -34.32 -36.87 14.46
C GLU A 337 -33.94 -37.78 15.63
N ALA A 338 -34.83 -37.78 16.61
CA ALA A 338 -34.82 -38.74 17.68
C ALA A 338 -34.96 -40.12 17.05
N ALA A 339 -33.90 -40.92 17.15
CA ALA A 339 -34.00 -42.36 16.94
C ALA A 339 -34.90 -42.94 18.02
N SER A 340 -36.16 -43.14 17.72
CA SER A 340 -37.03 -44.02 18.46
C SER A 340 -36.75 -45.45 18.00
N THR A 341 -35.88 -46.13 18.68
CA THR A 341 -35.82 -47.59 18.66
C THR A 341 -36.89 -48.12 19.57
N THR A 342 -37.89 -48.69 18.98
CA THR A 342 -38.82 -49.59 19.61
C THR A 342 -38.18 -50.96 19.74
N SER A 343 -38.37 -51.48 20.90
CA SER A 343 -38.24 -52.84 21.34
C SER A 343 -38.51 -53.97 20.33
#